data_aecd20050eecaa57212e198831220ee4
#
_entry.id   aecd20050eecaa57212e198831220ee4
#
_cell.length_a   1.000
_cell.length_b   1.000
_cell.length_c   1.000
_cell.angle_alpha   90.00
_cell.angle_beta   90.00
_cell.angle_gamma   90.00
#
_symmetry.space_group_name_H-M   'P 1'
#
loop_
_entity.id
_entity.type
_entity.pdbx_description
1 polymer ?
#
loop_
_entity_poly.entity_id
_entity_poly.type
_entity_poly.pdbx_seq_one_letter_code
_entity_poly.pdbx_strand_id
1 'polypeptide(L)'
;MKKGKVDALLGIVFGDEGKGKVVDVFTPEYDVVARFAGGPNAGHTIIFEGQKFVLRSIPSGIFAKDKVNIIGNGCVIAPDLFMAEAKELEAAGYDLKERLHISKRAHLILPTHRVLDRAYEAAKGKAKVGTTGKGIGPTYSDKAARIGLRVGDILDRFEEKYAALKARHEQILKDLHYTDYDITDEEKLWLEGVEYLRGFHLTDTEIEINRYLKEGKNVLAEGAQGTMLDIDHGTYPFVSSSNTTSGGVCTGLGVGPTDIREVFGIFKAYSTRVGSGPFPVELFDETGDTLREVGHEYGAVTGRNRRCGWVDLVALKYAIMINGVTQLIMMKSDVLDGFDTIKACVAYKKDGVVMEDMPFETEGCEAVYKELPGWKEDLSHMTDESQFPQAFKDYIRFLETELETPITILSVGPDRAQTSNVYGVEEPHECYMTYTTERAEK
;
A
#
# COMPACT_ATOMS: atom_id res chain seq x y z
N MET A 1 12.82 26.19 16.86
CA MET A 1 11.73 25.74 15.95
C MET A 1 11.19 24.40 16.46
N LYS A 2 9.90 24.17 16.38
CA LYS A 2 9.29 22.86 16.73
C LYS A 2 9.80 21.82 15.71
N LYS A 3 10.24 20.66 16.17
CA LYS A 3 10.68 19.56 15.29
C LYS A 3 9.49 19.09 14.44
N GLY A 4 9.69 18.87 13.16
CA GLY A 4 8.68 18.25 12.28
C GLY A 4 8.37 16.82 12.68
N LYS A 5 7.32 16.24 12.10
CA LYS A 5 6.80 14.92 12.43
C LYS A 5 6.62 14.07 11.18
N VAL A 6 6.51 12.77 11.39
CA VAL A 6 6.16 11.78 10.39
C VAL A 6 4.73 11.33 10.66
N ASP A 7 3.89 11.36 9.64
CA ASP A 7 2.58 10.74 9.67
C ASP A 7 2.59 9.53 8.72
N ALA A 8 2.09 8.40 9.17
CA ALA A 8 2.06 7.16 8.41
C ALA A 8 0.69 6.97 7.76
N LEU A 9 0.67 6.65 6.46
CA LEU A 9 -0.53 6.33 5.72
C LEU A 9 -0.48 4.88 5.28
N LEU A 10 -1.29 4.03 5.87
CA LEU A 10 -1.23 2.58 5.75
C LEU A 10 -2.53 2.00 5.20
N GLY A 11 -2.43 1.03 4.29
CA GLY A 11 -3.52 0.09 4.06
C GLY A 11 -3.62 -0.87 5.23
N ILE A 12 -4.80 -1.04 5.81
CA ILE A 12 -4.94 -1.85 7.02
C ILE A 12 -5.61 -3.21 6.80
N VAL A 13 -5.90 -3.58 5.53
CA VAL A 13 -6.43 -4.91 5.20
C VAL A 13 -5.50 -5.61 4.20
N PHE A 14 -5.93 -5.89 2.99
CA PHE A 14 -5.19 -6.68 1.99
C PHE A 14 -4.60 -5.86 0.84
N GLY A 15 -4.44 -4.55 1.01
CA GLY A 15 -4.01 -3.66 -0.06
C GLY A 15 -5.15 -3.23 -0.98
N ASP A 16 -4.80 -2.41 -1.98
CA ASP A 16 -5.75 -1.87 -2.96
C ASP A 16 -6.89 -1.01 -2.35
N GLU A 17 -6.66 -0.42 -1.17
CA GLU A 17 -7.62 0.45 -0.48
C GLU A 17 -7.74 1.86 -1.09
N GLY A 18 -6.85 2.22 -2.04
CA GLY A 18 -6.86 3.55 -2.65
C GLY A 18 -5.86 4.54 -2.03
N LYS A 19 -4.77 4.03 -1.44
CA LYS A 19 -3.71 4.83 -0.80
C LYS A 19 -3.22 5.99 -1.66
N GLY A 20 -2.98 5.75 -2.95
CA GLY A 20 -2.46 6.79 -3.86
C GLY A 20 -3.34 8.03 -3.92
N LYS A 21 -4.68 7.88 -3.99
CA LYS A 21 -5.62 9.01 -3.94
C LYS A 21 -5.47 9.81 -2.66
N VAL A 22 -5.40 9.12 -1.51
CA VAL A 22 -5.29 9.80 -0.21
C VAL A 22 -3.96 10.50 -0.05
N VAL A 23 -2.84 9.88 -0.48
CA VAL A 23 -1.52 10.54 -0.49
C VAL A 23 -1.56 11.81 -1.33
N ASP A 24 -2.16 11.75 -2.52
CA ASP A 24 -2.28 12.90 -3.41
C ASP A 24 -3.09 14.04 -2.76
N VAL A 25 -4.20 13.71 -2.09
CA VAL A 25 -5.03 14.68 -1.33
C VAL A 25 -4.24 15.28 -0.17
N PHE A 26 -3.44 14.48 0.55
CA PHE A 26 -2.68 14.93 1.73
C PHE A 26 -1.39 15.69 1.37
N THR A 27 -0.82 15.44 0.22
CA THR A 27 0.48 15.97 -0.19
C THR A 27 0.65 17.48 0.02
N PRO A 28 -0.35 18.36 -0.22
CA PRO A 28 -0.21 19.79 0.03
C PRO A 28 0.23 20.17 1.44
N GLU A 29 -0.16 19.38 2.46
CA GLU A 29 0.12 19.67 3.88
C GLU A 29 1.48 19.15 4.36
N TYR A 30 2.21 18.45 3.50
CA TYR A 30 3.51 17.88 3.82
C TYR A 30 4.62 18.50 2.96
N ASP A 31 5.84 18.47 3.47
CA ASP A 31 7.03 18.91 2.74
C ASP A 31 7.67 17.76 1.97
N VAL A 32 7.51 16.54 2.49
CA VAL A 32 8.13 15.33 1.97
C VAL A 32 7.11 14.19 1.92
N VAL A 33 7.08 13.44 0.81
CA VAL A 33 6.35 12.17 0.69
C VAL A 33 7.34 11.04 0.50
N ALA A 34 7.30 10.02 1.36
CA ALA A 34 8.33 8.97 1.39
C ALA A 34 7.73 7.56 1.38
N ARG A 35 8.08 6.74 0.38
CA ARG A 35 7.81 5.30 0.36
C ARG A 35 8.79 4.59 1.29
N PHE A 36 8.28 3.75 2.19
CA PHE A 36 9.10 3.06 3.20
C PHE A 36 9.23 1.55 2.99
N ALA A 37 8.37 0.94 2.17
CA ALA A 37 8.38 -0.50 1.94
C ALA A 37 7.79 -0.87 0.58
N GLY A 38 7.94 -2.14 0.20
CA GLY A 38 7.43 -2.69 -1.05
C GLY A 38 8.29 -2.34 -2.25
N GLY A 39 7.75 -2.55 -3.42
CA GLY A 39 8.44 -2.33 -4.69
C GLY A 39 7.45 -2.24 -5.84
N PRO A 40 7.83 -2.66 -7.07
CA PRO A 40 6.98 -2.56 -8.25
C PRO A 40 5.74 -3.50 -8.24
N ASN A 41 5.52 -4.25 -7.15
CA ASN A 41 4.27 -4.97 -6.91
C ASN A 41 3.13 -4.05 -6.44
N ALA A 42 3.40 -2.83 -6.00
CA ALA A 42 2.38 -1.82 -5.74
C ALA A 42 1.76 -1.30 -7.05
N GLY A 43 0.55 -0.76 -6.96
CA GLY A 43 -0.16 -0.11 -8.05
C GLY A 43 -1.04 1.00 -7.47
N HIS A 44 -0.47 2.19 -7.27
CA HIS A 44 -1.20 3.35 -6.74
C HIS A 44 -1.79 4.12 -7.92
N THR A 45 -3.09 3.94 -8.14
CA THR A 45 -3.80 4.66 -9.19
C THR A 45 -4.18 6.05 -8.69
N ILE A 46 -3.83 7.05 -9.49
CA ILE A 46 -4.20 8.45 -9.27
C ILE A 46 -4.88 8.94 -10.54
N ILE A 47 -6.03 9.57 -10.37
CA ILE A 47 -6.77 10.23 -11.45
C ILE A 47 -6.70 11.73 -11.19
N PHE A 48 -6.10 12.44 -12.11
CA PHE A 48 -5.84 13.87 -11.99
C PHE A 48 -5.98 14.56 -13.34
N GLU A 49 -6.76 15.62 -13.41
CA GLU A 49 -7.05 16.39 -14.64
C GLU A 49 -7.47 15.50 -15.84
N GLY A 50 -8.27 14.48 -15.55
CA GLY A 50 -8.74 13.52 -16.56
C GLY A 50 -7.69 12.51 -17.04
N GLN A 51 -6.48 12.56 -16.52
CA GLN A 51 -5.42 11.58 -16.79
C GLN A 51 -5.33 10.55 -15.66
N LYS A 52 -5.03 9.31 -16.01
CA LYS A 52 -4.85 8.20 -15.08
C LYS A 52 -3.40 7.78 -15.06
N PHE A 53 -2.79 7.83 -13.88
CA PHE A 53 -1.44 7.32 -13.62
C PHE A 53 -1.48 6.11 -12.69
N VAL A 54 -0.58 5.16 -12.89
CA VAL A 54 -0.43 3.99 -12.02
C VAL A 54 1.01 3.94 -11.53
N LEU A 55 1.24 4.49 -10.34
CA LEU A 55 2.56 4.51 -9.72
C LEU A 55 2.87 3.17 -9.04
N ARG A 56 4.10 2.69 -9.20
CA ARG A 56 4.58 1.43 -8.63
C ARG A 56 5.66 1.65 -7.59
N SER A 57 6.71 2.36 -7.95
CA SER A 57 7.88 2.64 -7.10
C SER A 57 7.95 4.09 -6.66
N ILE A 58 7.54 5.01 -7.53
CA ILE A 58 7.61 6.45 -7.29
C ILE A 58 6.51 6.87 -6.30
N PRO A 59 6.83 7.70 -5.28
CA PRO A 59 5.83 8.20 -4.34
C PRO A 59 4.71 9.01 -5.01
N SER A 60 3.51 8.91 -4.48
CA SER A 60 2.31 9.58 -5.03
C SER A 60 2.35 11.11 -4.88
N GLY A 61 3.23 11.65 -4.06
CA GLY A 61 3.47 13.10 -3.94
C GLY A 61 4.18 13.74 -5.13
N ILE A 62 4.61 12.96 -6.13
CA ILE A 62 5.38 13.44 -7.27
C ILE A 62 4.62 14.46 -8.13
N PHE A 63 3.30 14.45 -8.10
CA PHE A 63 2.46 15.38 -8.87
C PHE A 63 2.49 16.82 -8.32
N ALA A 64 2.83 17.01 -7.04
CA ALA A 64 3.01 18.32 -6.45
C ALA A 64 4.44 18.84 -6.70
N LYS A 65 4.55 19.99 -7.39
CA LYS A 65 5.83 20.50 -7.94
C LYS A 65 6.85 20.96 -6.88
N ASP A 66 6.40 21.32 -5.69
CA ASP A 66 7.19 21.90 -4.59
C ASP A 66 7.58 20.88 -3.51
N LYS A 67 7.24 19.60 -3.70
CA LYS A 67 7.45 18.56 -2.69
C LYS A 67 8.65 17.66 -3.03
N VAL A 68 9.37 17.27 -1.99
CA VAL A 68 10.41 16.25 -2.08
C VAL A 68 9.77 14.87 -1.98
N ASN A 69 10.17 13.97 -2.86
CA ASN A 69 9.70 12.59 -2.89
C ASN A 69 10.86 11.65 -2.61
N ILE A 70 10.67 10.68 -1.72
CA ILE A 70 11.75 9.78 -1.29
C ILE A 70 11.35 8.32 -1.49
N ILE A 71 12.25 7.55 -2.10
CA ILE A 71 12.21 6.08 -2.05
C ILE A 71 13.19 5.65 -0.95
N GLY A 72 12.64 5.18 0.17
CA GLY A 72 13.39 4.83 1.37
C GLY A 72 14.12 3.49 1.27
N ASN A 73 14.96 3.23 2.25
CA ASN A 73 15.80 2.03 2.32
C ASN A 73 15.02 0.72 2.49
N GLY A 74 13.77 0.78 2.93
CA GLY A 74 12.90 -0.40 3.02
C GLY A 74 12.32 -0.85 1.70
N CYS A 75 12.41 -0.04 0.65
CA CYS A 75 11.92 -0.38 -0.69
C CYS A 75 12.89 -1.30 -1.46
N VAL A 76 12.34 -2.01 -2.44
CA VAL A 76 13.09 -2.75 -3.45
C VAL A 76 12.77 -2.19 -4.84
N ILE A 77 13.78 -1.98 -5.66
CA ILE A 77 13.68 -1.25 -6.93
C ILE A 77 14.09 -2.15 -8.09
N ALA A 78 13.26 -2.26 -9.11
CA ALA A 78 13.59 -2.85 -10.39
C ALA A 78 13.98 -1.72 -11.36
N PRO A 79 15.25 -1.54 -11.70
CA PRO A 79 15.74 -0.41 -12.49
C PRO A 79 15.04 -0.20 -13.83
N ASP A 80 14.75 -1.27 -14.55
CA ASP A 80 14.03 -1.25 -15.81
C ASP A 80 12.58 -0.78 -15.66
N LEU A 81 11.86 -1.29 -14.65
CA LEU A 81 10.48 -0.88 -14.36
C LEU A 81 10.43 0.56 -13.81
N PHE A 82 11.41 0.93 -12.99
CA PHE A 82 11.57 2.31 -12.51
C PHE A 82 11.81 3.26 -13.68
N MET A 83 12.70 2.92 -14.60
CA MET A 83 12.97 3.72 -15.80
C MET A 83 11.71 3.90 -16.66
N ALA A 84 10.93 2.85 -16.86
CA ALA A 84 9.69 2.92 -17.62
C ALA A 84 8.68 3.86 -16.97
N GLU A 85 8.46 3.72 -15.65
CA GLU A 85 7.56 4.55 -14.85
C GLU A 85 8.00 6.03 -14.87
N ALA A 86 9.30 6.29 -14.65
CA ALA A 86 9.84 7.63 -14.65
C ALA A 86 9.71 8.33 -16.02
N LYS A 87 10.01 7.62 -17.12
CA LYS A 87 9.86 8.16 -18.47
C LYS A 87 8.41 8.48 -18.82
N GLU A 88 7.44 7.70 -18.34
CA GLU A 88 6.01 8.00 -18.50
C GLU A 88 5.65 9.33 -17.83
N LEU A 89 6.12 9.57 -16.61
CA LEU A 89 5.92 10.83 -15.89
C LEU A 89 6.65 12.01 -16.53
N GLU A 90 7.91 11.81 -16.97
CA GLU A 90 8.68 12.85 -17.69
C GLU A 90 7.99 13.23 -18.99
N ALA A 91 7.43 12.28 -19.74
CA ALA A 91 6.65 12.54 -20.97
C ALA A 91 5.36 13.31 -20.69
N ALA A 92 4.79 13.15 -19.48
CA ALA A 92 3.64 13.95 -19.02
C ALA A 92 4.06 15.33 -18.46
N GLY A 93 5.35 15.68 -18.48
CA GLY A 93 5.86 17.00 -18.10
C GLY A 93 6.28 17.15 -16.64
N TYR A 94 6.44 16.03 -15.89
CA TYR A 94 6.91 16.08 -14.52
C TYR A 94 8.43 16.00 -14.45
N ASP A 95 9.06 16.95 -13.77
CA ASP A 95 10.49 16.89 -13.45
C ASP A 95 10.71 16.02 -12.21
N LEU A 96 11.44 14.92 -12.41
CA LEU A 96 11.69 13.95 -11.35
C LEU A 96 13.07 14.10 -10.71
N LYS A 97 14.08 14.50 -11.48
CA LYS A 97 15.49 14.34 -11.09
C LYS A 97 15.87 15.19 -9.87
N GLU A 98 15.29 16.38 -9.74
CA GLU A 98 15.57 17.26 -8.61
C GLU A 98 14.70 16.95 -7.38
N ARG A 99 13.57 16.29 -7.57
CA ARG A 99 12.57 16.09 -6.52
C ARG A 99 12.41 14.66 -6.03
N LEU A 100 12.97 13.70 -6.76
CA LEU A 100 12.93 12.28 -6.38
C LEU A 100 14.31 11.85 -5.86
N HIS A 101 14.37 11.61 -4.57
CA HIS A 101 15.57 11.17 -3.88
C HIS A 101 15.47 9.68 -3.57
N ILE A 102 16.52 8.93 -3.82
CA ILE A 102 16.52 7.48 -3.73
C ILE A 102 17.59 7.02 -2.75
N SER A 103 17.19 6.19 -1.80
CA SER A 103 18.10 5.64 -0.80
C SER A 103 19.17 4.75 -1.42
N LYS A 104 20.43 5.06 -1.14
CA LYS A 104 21.56 4.17 -1.45
C LYS A 104 21.43 2.80 -0.80
N ARG A 105 20.65 2.67 0.29
CA ARG A 105 20.44 1.43 1.04
C ARG A 105 19.27 0.59 0.53
N ALA A 106 18.42 1.12 -0.38
CA ALA A 106 17.38 0.34 -1.04
C ALA A 106 18.00 -0.78 -1.87
N HIS A 107 17.32 -1.93 -1.96
CA HIS A 107 17.82 -3.09 -2.69
C HIS A 107 17.33 -3.12 -4.13
N LEU A 108 18.18 -3.62 -5.01
CA LEU A 108 17.88 -3.80 -6.43
C LEU A 108 17.28 -5.19 -6.70
N ILE A 109 16.20 -5.22 -7.44
CA ILE A 109 15.62 -6.45 -8.00
C ILE A 109 16.35 -6.75 -9.30
N LEU A 110 17.08 -7.86 -9.34
CA LEU A 110 17.76 -8.34 -10.55
C LEU A 110 16.78 -9.12 -11.44
N PRO A 111 17.05 -9.25 -12.74
CA PRO A 111 16.31 -10.18 -13.62
C PRO A 111 16.29 -11.61 -13.07
N THR A 112 17.39 -12.08 -12.50
CA THR A 112 17.48 -13.39 -11.87
C THR A 112 16.59 -13.56 -10.63
N HIS A 113 16.29 -12.50 -9.88
CA HIS A 113 15.27 -12.55 -8.80
C HIS A 113 13.89 -12.88 -9.34
N ARG A 114 13.53 -12.39 -10.53
CA ARG A 114 12.24 -12.69 -11.17
C ARG A 114 12.18 -14.16 -11.62
N VAL A 115 13.30 -14.68 -12.10
CA VAL A 115 13.42 -16.13 -12.43
C VAL A 115 13.28 -16.98 -11.16
N LEU A 116 13.97 -16.61 -10.08
CA LEU A 116 13.86 -17.29 -8.78
C LEU A 116 12.43 -17.26 -8.23
N ASP A 117 11.72 -16.15 -8.36
CA ASP A 117 10.32 -16.00 -7.94
C ASP A 117 9.43 -17.04 -8.66
N ARG A 118 9.59 -17.15 -9.98
CA ARG A 118 8.88 -18.16 -10.80
C ARG A 118 9.30 -19.59 -10.44
N ALA A 119 10.59 -19.83 -10.22
CA ALA A 119 11.11 -21.14 -9.87
C ALA A 119 10.60 -21.62 -8.51
N TYR A 120 10.60 -20.74 -7.49
CA TYR A 120 10.06 -21.06 -6.18
C TYR A 120 8.54 -21.32 -6.20
N GLU A 121 7.78 -20.54 -6.97
CA GLU A 121 6.35 -20.80 -7.13
C GLU A 121 6.10 -22.12 -7.87
N ALA A 122 6.88 -22.43 -8.90
CA ALA A 122 6.78 -23.71 -9.61
C ALA A 122 7.06 -24.90 -8.68
N ALA A 123 8.10 -24.79 -7.83
CA ALA A 123 8.47 -25.83 -6.88
C ALA A 123 7.40 -26.11 -5.81
N LYS A 124 6.57 -25.12 -5.45
CA LYS A 124 5.48 -25.29 -4.48
C LYS A 124 4.28 -26.10 -5.00
N GLY A 125 4.16 -26.30 -6.32
CA GLY A 125 3.06 -27.05 -6.92
C GLY A 125 1.69 -26.50 -6.54
N LYS A 126 0.88 -27.30 -5.79
CA LYS A 126 -0.45 -26.87 -5.33
C LYS A 126 -0.43 -25.82 -4.20
N ALA A 127 0.68 -25.68 -3.48
CA ALA A 127 0.86 -24.73 -2.39
C ALA A 127 1.34 -23.34 -2.84
N LYS A 128 1.09 -22.97 -4.10
CA LYS A 128 1.45 -21.66 -4.65
C LYS A 128 0.81 -20.53 -3.84
N VAL A 129 1.60 -19.52 -3.55
CA VAL A 129 1.14 -18.30 -2.86
C VAL A 129 0.44 -17.34 -3.85
N GLY A 130 0.78 -17.45 -5.14
CA GLY A 130 0.25 -16.57 -6.18
C GLY A 130 1.03 -15.25 -6.27
N THR A 131 2.35 -15.31 -6.25
CA THR A 131 3.23 -14.14 -6.35
C THR A 131 3.00 -13.33 -7.63
N THR A 132 3.47 -12.10 -7.63
CA THR A 132 3.42 -11.24 -8.83
C THR A 132 4.48 -11.59 -9.88
N GLY A 133 5.41 -12.50 -9.57
CA GLY A 133 6.54 -12.87 -10.42
C GLY A 133 7.57 -11.75 -10.64
N LYS A 134 7.53 -10.71 -9.80
CA LYS A 134 8.39 -9.51 -9.94
C LYS A 134 9.69 -9.58 -9.13
N GLY A 135 9.95 -10.71 -8.47
CA GLY A 135 11.18 -10.93 -7.72
C GLY A 135 11.23 -10.25 -6.35
N ILE A 136 10.09 -9.83 -5.82
CA ILE A 136 10.02 -9.12 -4.52
C ILE A 136 10.53 -10.01 -3.39
N GLY A 137 9.96 -11.22 -3.25
CA GLY A 137 10.34 -12.18 -2.22
C GLY A 137 11.83 -12.54 -2.24
N PRO A 138 12.37 -13.01 -3.36
CA PRO A 138 13.80 -13.31 -3.47
C PRO A 138 14.71 -12.13 -3.14
N THR A 139 14.34 -10.89 -3.51
CA THR A 139 15.14 -9.70 -3.17
C THR A 139 15.16 -9.41 -1.68
N TYR A 140 14.02 -9.53 -0.99
CA TYR A 140 13.99 -9.39 0.48
C TYR A 140 14.71 -10.55 1.19
N SER A 141 14.68 -11.76 0.63
CA SER A 141 15.47 -12.90 1.13
C SER A 141 16.96 -12.61 1.06
N ASP A 142 17.44 -12.06 -0.04
CA ASP A 142 18.84 -11.67 -0.20
C ASP A 142 19.24 -10.53 0.72
N LYS A 143 18.34 -9.58 0.95
CA LYS A 143 18.53 -8.52 1.96
C LYS A 143 18.73 -9.13 3.34
N ALA A 144 17.87 -10.05 3.76
CA ALA A 144 17.95 -10.71 5.05
C ALA A 144 19.21 -11.61 5.16
N ALA A 145 19.59 -12.27 4.05
CA ALA A 145 20.82 -13.06 3.94
C ALA A 145 22.10 -12.20 3.86
N ARG A 146 21.99 -10.89 3.71
CA ARG A 146 23.09 -9.91 3.65
C ARG A 146 23.98 -10.09 2.41
N ILE A 147 23.38 -10.48 1.29
CA ILE A 147 24.04 -10.69 0.00
C ILE A 147 23.45 -9.83 -1.12
N GLY A 148 22.32 -9.16 -0.85
CA GLY A 148 21.61 -8.38 -1.86
C GLY A 148 22.41 -7.18 -2.37
N LEU A 149 22.16 -6.81 -3.62
CA LEU A 149 22.73 -5.63 -4.28
C LEU A 149 21.88 -4.39 -3.91
N ARG A 150 22.53 -3.32 -3.46
CA ARG A 150 21.87 -2.08 -3.09
C ARG A 150 22.07 -0.99 -4.14
N VAL A 151 21.21 0.01 -4.14
CA VAL A 151 21.30 1.16 -5.04
C VAL A 151 22.68 1.82 -4.97
N GLY A 152 23.25 2.01 -3.78
CA GLY A 152 24.58 2.60 -3.61
C GLY A 152 25.70 1.80 -4.27
N ASP A 153 25.51 0.49 -4.46
CA ASP A 153 26.52 -0.36 -5.08
C ASP A 153 26.70 -0.09 -6.58
N ILE A 154 25.71 0.56 -7.25
CA ILE A 154 25.87 0.97 -8.65
C ILE A 154 26.91 2.08 -8.84
N LEU A 155 27.29 2.77 -7.76
CA LEU A 155 28.28 3.84 -7.77
C LEU A 155 29.72 3.32 -7.56
N ASP A 156 29.87 2.10 -7.03
CA ASP A 156 31.17 1.50 -6.72
C ASP A 156 31.16 -0.02 -6.81
N ARG A 157 32.09 -0.58 -7.57
CA ARG A 157 32.27 -2.04 -7.77
C ARG A 157 31.02 -2.78 -8.26
N PHE A 158 30.21 -2.11 -9.10
CA PHE A 158 28.93 -2.63 -9.55
C PHE A 158 29.07 -3.97 -10.28
N GLU A 159 29.94 -4.04 -11.28
CA GLU A 159 30.11 -5.22 -12.15
C GLU A 159 30.49 -6.46 -11.34
N GLU A 160 31.41 -6.31 -10.40
CA GLU A 160 31.86 -7.41 -9.53
C GLU A 160 30.72 -7.92 -8.64
N LYS A 161 30.03 -7.01 -7.94
CA LYS A 161 28.92 -7.36 -7.03
C LYS A 161 27.74 -7.96 -7.78
N TYR A 162 27.40 -7.38 -8.94
CA TYR A 162 26.35 -7.89 -9.81
C TYR A 162 26.66 -9.30 -10.30
N ALA A 163 27.86 -9.53 -10.86
CA ALA A 163 28.27 -10.83 -11.37
C ALA A 163 28.27 -11.90 -10.26
N ALA A 164 28.74 -11.57 -9.06
CA ALA A 164 28.76 -12.49 -7.93
C ALA A 164 27.35 -12.90 -7.50
N LEU A 165 26.42 -11.95 -7.41
CA LEU A 165 25.03 -12.23 -7.02
C LEU A 165 24.31 -13.02 -8.13
N LYS A 166 24.48 -12.64 -9.40
CA LYS A 166 23.93 -13.36 -10.55
C LYS A 166 24.39 -14.83 -10.56
N ALA A 167 25.68 -15.07 -10.43
CA ALA A 167 26.25 -16.43 -10.40
C ALA A 167 25.65 -17.28 -9.26
N ARG A 168 25.42 -16.68 -8.08
CA ARG A 168 24.75 -17.34 -6.98
C ARG A 168 23.30 -17.72 -7.32
N HIS A 169 22.54 -16.83 -7.94
CA HIS A 169 21.17 -17.12 -8.38
C HIS A 169 21.12 -18.22 -9.43
N GLU A 170 22.04 -18.19 -10.40
CA GLU A 170 22.17 -19.23 -11.44
C GLU A 170 22.47 -20.61 -10.82
N GLN A 171 23.30 -20.66 -9.78
CA GLN A 171 23.55 -21.90 -9.04
C GLN A 171 22.29 -22.41 -8.34
N ILE A 172 21.54 -21.52 -7.66
CA ILE A 172 20.27 -21.89 -7.00
C ILE A 172 19.27 -22.41 -8.04
N LEU A 173 19.12 -21.74 -9.17
CA LEU A 173 18.23 -22.17 -10.26
C LEU A 173 18.62 -23.54 -10.80
N LYS A 174 19.93 -23.82 -10.95
CA LYS A 174 20.43 -25.10 -11.35
C LYS A 174 20.11 -26.19 -10.32
N ASP A 175 20.26 -25.90 -9.03
CA ASP A 175 19.95 -26.84 -7.95
C ASP A 175 18.44 -27.15 -7.87
N LEU A 176 17.60 -26.17 -8.25
CA LEU A 176 16.14 -26.33 -8.40
C LEU A 176 15.73 -27.02 -9.71
N HIS A 177 16.67 -27.39 -10.57
CA HIS A 177 16.41 -27.90 -11.93
C HIS A 177 15.56 -26.96 -12.79
N TYR A 178 15.65 -25.66 -12.54
CA TYR A 178 14.95 -24.62 -13.29
C TYR A 178 15.93 -23.92 -14.24
N THR A 179 16.22 -24.57 -15.37
CA THR A 179 17.29 -24.16 -16.31
C THR A 179 16.77 -23.66 -17.66
N ASP A 180 15.46 -23.83 -17.91
CA ASP A 180 14.83 -23.37 -19.16
C ASP A 180 14.32 -21.92 -18.97
N TYR A 181 15.25 -20.96 -19.06
CA TYR A 181 14.95 -19.53 -19.05
C TYR A 181 16.00 -18.75 -19.84
N ASP A 182 15.60 -17.65 -20.42
CA ASP A 182 16.46 -16.66 -21.06
C ASP A 182 16.13 -15.27 -20.50
N ILE A 183 17.15 -14.56 -20.05
CA ILE A 183 17.04 -13.19 -19.51
C ILE A 183 17.85 -12.19 -20.33
N THR A 184 18.35 -12.55 -21.51
CA THR A 184 19.28 -11.74 -22.30
C THR A 184 18.71 -10.34 -22.57
N ASP A 185 17.51 -10.25 -23.10
CA ASP A 185 16.87 -8.96 -23.41
C ASP A 185 16.44 -8.23 -22.13
N GLU A 186 15.94 -8.97 -21.13
CA GLU A 186 15.55 -8.42 -19.83
C GLU A 186 16.77 -7.83 -19.09
N GLU A 187 17.90 -8.52 -19.09
CA GLU A 187 19.14 -8.07 -18.48
C GLU A 187 19.69 -6.81 -19.18
N LYS A 188 19.62 -6.76 -20.51
CA LYS A 188 20.01 -5.56 -21.27
C LYS A 188 19.17 -4.35 -20.85
N LEU A 189 17.86 -4.49 -20.84
CA LEU A 189 16.94 -3.41 -20.42
C LEU A 189 17.15 -3.02 -18.96
N TRP A 190 17.43 -4.01 -18.10
CA TRP A 190 17.74 -3.78 -16.69
C TRP A 190 19.02 -2.96 -16.50
N LEU A 191 20.09 -3.26 -17.26
CA LEU A 191 21.33 -2.49 -17.25
C LEU A 191 21.13 -1.07 -17.77
N GLU A 192 20.32 -0.86 -18.80
CA GLU A 192 19.89 0.48 -19.24
C GLU A 192 19.17 1.22 -18.11
N GLY A 193 18.31 0.52 -17.36
CA GLY A 193 17.64 1.04 -16.17
C GLY A 193 18.61 1.44 -15.05
N VAL A 194 19.69 0.67 -14.84
CA VAL A 194 20.76 1.02 -13.88
C VAL A 194 21.44 2.32 -14.28
N GLU A 195 21.81 2.46 -15.55
CA GLU A 195 22.43 3.72 -16.04
C GLU A 195 21.48 4.91 -15.90
N TYR A 196 20.18 4.70 -16.18
CA TYR A 196 19.18 5.73 -15.99
C TYR A 196 19.03 6.13 -14.52
N LEU A 197 19.06 5.15 -13.60
CA LEU A 197 18.95 5.36 -12.16
C LEU A 197 20.13 6.18 -11.60
N ARG A 198 21.35 6.06 -12.17
CA ARG A 198 22.52 6.88 -11.81
C ARG A 198 22.30 8.39 -12.00
N GLY A 199 21.37 8.77 -12.85
CA GLY A 199 21.02 10.17 -13.10
C GLY A 199 20.14 10.81 -12.03
N PHE A 200 19.71 10.08 -11.01
CA PHE A 200 18.90 10.58 -9.92
C PHE A 200 19.70 10.94 -8.68
N HIS A 201 19.06 11.62 -7.73
CA HIS A 201 19.68 11.97 -6.44
C HIS A 201 19.74 10.72 -5.54
N LEU A 202 20.85 9.97 -5.64
CA LEU A 202 21.12 8.81 -4.79
C LEU A 202 21.79 9.26 -3.50
N THR A 203 21.10 9.10 -2.35
CA THR A 203 21.53 9.73 -1.10
C THR A 203 21.32 8.80 0.12
N ASP A 204 21.84 9.21 1.25
CA ASP A 204 21.57 8.60 2.56
C ASP A 204 20.26 9.19 3.12
N THR A 205 19.13 8.66 2.64
CA THR A 205 17.78 9.21 2.90
C THR A 205 17.42 9.29 4.37
N GLU A 206 17.92 8.37 5.20
CA GLU A 206 17.73 8.39 6.65
C GLU A 206 18.37 9.62 7.30
N ILE A 207 19.51 10.08 6.80
CA ILE A 207 20.17 11.32 7.26
C ILE A 207 19.36 12.53 6.79
N GLU A 208 18.93 12.49 5.53
CA GLU A 208 18.20 13.58 4.90
C GLU A 208 16.82 13.81 5.55
N ILE A 209 16.03 12.76 5.76
CA ILE A 209 14.73 12.85 6.44
C ILE A 209 14.90 13.41 7.86
N ASN A 210 15.88 12.90 8.64
CA ASN A 210 16.10 13.40 9.99
C ASN A 210 16.56 14.87 10.01
N ARG A 211 17.24 15.34 8.96
CA ARG A 211 17.56 16.77 8.79
C ARG A 211 16.28 17.57 8.53
N TYR A 212 15.41 17.13 7.62
CA TYR A 212 14.12 17.77 7.35
C TYR A 212 13.25 17.87 8.62
N LEU A 213 13.20 16.81 9.41
CA LEU A 213 12.47 16.84 10.69
C LEU A 213 13.07 17.89 11.66
N LYS A 214 14.40 18.03 11.73
CA LYS A 214 15.05 19.05 12.56
C LYS A 214 14.75 20.48 12.06
N GLU A 215 14.57 20.64 10.76
CA GLU A 215 14.17 21.91 10.13
C GLU A 215 12.68 22.25 10.33
N GLY A 216 11.92 21.37 10.97
CA GLY A 216 10.48 21.55 11.22
C GLY A 216 9.58 21.07 10.08
N LYS A 217 10.13 20.39 9.07
CA LYS A 217 9.38 19.85 7.92
C LYS A 217 8.65 18.57 8.30
N ASN A 218 7.43 18.40 7.79
CA ASN A 218 6.62 17.23 7.98
C ASN A 218 6.77 16.23 6.84
N VAL A 219 6.76 14.95 7.18
CA VAL A 219 6.92 13.83 6.26
C VAL A 219 5.66 12.97 6.25
N LEU A 220 5.11 12.70 5.07
CA LEU A 220 4.07 11.67 4.87
C LEU A 220 4.73 10.37 4.45
N ALA A 221 4.65 9.36 5.29
CA ALA A 221 5.15 8.02 4.99
C ALA A 221 4.06 7.21 4.27
N GLU A 222 4.26 7.00 2.97
CA GLU A 222 3.34 6.29 2.09
C GLU A 222 3.57 4.78 2.16
N GLY A 223 2.57 4.04 2.65
CA GLY A 223 2.57 2.58 2.70
C GLY A 223 2.28 1.91 1.36
N ALA A 224 2.62 0.63 1.28
CA ALA A 224 2.29 -0.25 0.18
C ALA A 224 1.68 -1.54 0.73
N GLN A 225 0.87 -2.23 -0.07
CA GLN A 225 0.09 -3.40 0.34
C GLN A 225 -0.84 -3.05 1.51
N GLY A 226 -0.96 -3.93 2.52
CA GLY A 226 -1.79 -3.71 3.70
C GLY A 226 -1.34 -4.60 4.86
N THR A 227 -1.84 -4.34 6.05
CA THR A 227 -1.42 -5.01 7.31
C THR A 227 -1.59 -6.53 7.24
N MET A 228 -2.68 -7.02 6.63
CA MET A 228 -2.92 -8.46 6.49
C MET A 228 -1.97 -9.15 5.48
N LEU A 229 -1.12 -8.36 4.79
CA LEU A 229 -0.05 -8.82 3.91
C LEU A 229 1.36 -8.56 4.47
N ASP A 230 1.46 -8.10 5.73
CA ASP A 230 2.74 -7.91 6.43
C ASP A 230 3.43 -9.24 6.66
N ILE A 231 4.77 -9.27 6.53
CA ILE A 231 5.56 -10.50 6.65
C ILE A 231 5.47 -11.12 8.04
N ASP A 232 5.33 -10.30 9.09
CA ASP A 232 5.31 -10.74 10.49
C ASP A 232 3.88 -10.93 11.01
N HIS A 233 2.94 -10.04 10.63
CA HIS A 233 1.61 -9.93 11.21
C HIS A 233 0.47 -10.29 10.25
N GLY A 234 0.76 -10.54 8.98
CA GLY A 234 -0.25 -10.90 7.98
C GLY A 234 -0.68 -12.36 8.03
N THR A 235 -1.51 -12.74 7.06
CA THR A 235 -2.03 -14.10 6.88
C THR A 235 -0.96 -15.03 6.28
N TYR A 236 0.13 -15.23 6.99
CA TYR A 236 1.26 -16.07 6.58
C TYR A 236 0.80 -17.51 6.20
N PRO A 237 1.30 -18.13 5.12
CA PRO A 237 2.37 -17.66 4.21
C PRO A 237 1.88 -16.78 3.04
N PHE A 238 0.60 -16.42 2.99
CA PHE A 238 0.00 -15.65 1.90
C PHE A 238 0.15 -14.14 2.12
N VAL A 239 1.39 -13.67 2.20
CA VAL A 239 1.80 -12.32 2.56
C VAL A 239 2.84 -11.78 1.57
N SER A 240 3.12 -10.49 1.64
CA SER A 240 4.30 -9.88 1.02
C SER A 240 5.55 -10.16 1.88
N SER A 241 6.72 -10.06 1.29
CA SER A 241 7.98 -10.17 2.02
C SER A 241 8.45 -8.85 2.66
N SER A 242 7.58 -7.85 2.69
CA SER A 242 7.88 -6.51 3.23
C SER A 242 7.15 -6.24 4.54
N ASN A 243 7.70 -5.34 5.35
CA ASN A 243 7.03 -4.80 6.52
C ASN A 243 6.09 -3.68 6.08
N THR A 244 4.78 -3.95 6.13
CA THR A 244 3.73 -3.05 5.67
C THR A 244 3.09 -2.26 6.80
N THR A 245 3.45 -2.56 8.05
CA THR A 245 2.95 -1.93 9.28
C THR A 245 3.65 -0.62 9.61
N SER A 246 3.15 0.11 10.60
CA SER A 246 3.75 1.35 11.11
C SER A 246 5.20 1.17 11.59
N GLY A 247 5.54 0.00 12.13
CA GLY A 247 6.93 -0.36 12.47
C GLY A 247 7.87 -0.32 11.26
N GLY A 248 7.34 -0.66 10.07
CA GLY A 248 8.06 -0.57 8.80
C GLY A 248 8.47 0.85 8.42
N VAL A 249 7.75 1.88 8.87
CA VAL A 249 8.14 3.30 8.68
C VAL A 249 9.47 3.59 9.35
N CYS A 250 9.64 3.14 10.60
CA CYS A 250 10.87 3.36 11.35
C CYS A 250 12.06 2.69 10.67
N THR A 251 11.93 1.43 10.30
CA THR A 251 13.02 0.66 9.67
C THR A 251 13.26 1.05 8.22
N GLY A 252 12.20 1.40 7.48
CA GLY A 252 12.27 1.68 6.05
C GLY A 252 12.67 3.12 5.70
N LEU A 253 12.56 4.07 6.64
CA LEU A 253 12.99 5.45 6.46
C LEU A 253 14.13 5.86 7.40
N GLY A 254 14.45 5.06 8.43
CA GLY A 254 15.46 5.39 9.41
C GLY A 254 15.03 6.53 10.35
N VAL A 255 13.74 6.55 10.74
CA VAL A 255 13.19 7.52 11.69
C VAL A 255 12.90 6.86 13.03
N GLY A 256 12.97 7.63 14.11
CA GLY A 256 12.65 7.12 15.44
C GLY A 256 11.14 6.93 15.65
N PRO A 257 10.70 5.96 16.46
CA PRO A 257 9.27 5.73 16.68
C PRO A 257 8.56 6.95 17.33
N THR A 258 9.28 7.76 18.12
CA THR A 258 8.77 8.99 18.72
C THR A 258 8.61 10.15 17.75
N ASP A 259 9.10 10.01 16.53
CA ASP A 259 8.90 10.98 15.45
C ASP A 259 7.57 10.76 14.71
N ILE A 260 6.97 9.59 14.83
CA ILE A 260 5.63 9.30 14.29
C ILE A 260 4.61 10.02 15.16
N ARG A 261 3.73 10.79 14.51
CA ARG A 261 2.66 11.55 15.15
C ARG A 261 1.31 10.88 14.94
N GLU A 262 0.91 10.70 13.67
CA GLU A 262 -0.35 10.10 13.29
C GLU A 262 -0.12 8.82 12.49
N VAL A 263 -1.03 7.87 12.66
CA VAL A 263 -1.09 6.64 11.85
C VAL A 263 -2.49 6.56 11.24
N PHE A 264 -2.60 6.94 9.98
CA PHE A 264 -3.83 6.86 9.20
C PHE A 264 -4.01 5.44 8.66
N GLY A 265 -5.10 4.79 9.07
CA GLY A 265 -5.49 3.48 8.58
C GLY A 265 -6.52 3.60 7.45
N ILE A 266 -6.16 3.19 6.24
CA ILE A 266 -7.09 3.19 5.10
C ILE A 266 -7.72 1.82 4.94
N PHE A 267 -9.05 1.79 4.82
CA PHE A 267 -9.83 0.59 4.50
C PHE A 267 -10.97 0.93 3.54
N LYS A 268 -11.57 -0.06 2.93
CA LYS A 268 -12.79 0.11 2.12
C LYS A 268 -14.02 -0.18 2.96
N ALA A 269 -15.15 0.41 2.61
CA ALA A 269 -16.45 0.09 3.21
C ALA A 269 -16.86 -1.39 3.09
N TYR A 270 -16.12 -2.17 2.31
CA TYR A 270 -16.19 -3.61 2.14
C TYR A 270 -14.76 -4.19 2.03
N SER A 271 -14.61 -5.51 1.95
CA SER A 271 -13.28 -6.14 1.91
C SER A 271 -12.98 -6.72 0.54
N THR A 272 -11.70 -6.63 0.13
CA THR A 272 -11.21 -7.29 -1.08
C THR A 272 -9.87 -7.97 -0.84
N ARG A 273 -9.61 -9.06 -1.55
CA ARG A 273 -8.32 -9.74 -1.55
C ARG A 273 -7.90 -10.15 -2.96
N VAL A 274 -6.62 -10.01 -3.26
CA VAL A 274 -6.00 -10.55 -4.48
C VAL A 274 -5.16 -11.76 -4.10
N GLY A 275 -5.18 -12.79 -4.96
CA GLY A 275 -4.38 -13.99 -4.77
C GLY A 275 -4.98 -15.01 -3.80
N SER A 276 -4.16 -15.98 -3.44
CA SER A 276 -4.53 -17.08 -2.56
C SER A 276 -4.54 -16.69 -1.08
N GLY A 277 -4.97 -17.60 -0.25
CA GLY A 277 -4.99 -17.47 1.20
C GLY A 277 -6.38 -17.24 1.79
N PRO A 278 -6.50 -17.31 3.10
CA PRO A 278 -7.78 -17.24 3.80
C PRO A 278 -8.44 -15.88 3.64
N PHE A 279 -9.74 -15.88 3.43
CA PHE A 279 -10.58 -14.69 3.32
C PHE A 279 -11.97 -15.00 3.88
N PRO A 280 -12.15 -15.00 5.21
CA PRO A 280 -13.35 -15.48 5.87
C PRO A 280 -14.65 -14.81 5.44
N VAL A 281 -14.56 -13.54 4.99
CA VAL A 281 -15.73 -12.75 4.54
C VAL A 281 -16.02 -12.89 3.04
N GLU A 282 -15.32 -13.75 2.31
CA GLU A 282 -15.50 -13.91 0.86
C GLU A 282 -16.92 -14.30 0.49
N LEU A 283 -17.47 -13.63 -0.51
CA LEU A 283 -18.81 -13.88 -1.06
C LEU A 283 -18.70 -14.53 -2.44
N PHE A 284 -19.45 -15.61 -2.61
CA PHE A 284 -19.52 -16.39 -3.85
C PHE A 284 -20.89 -16.28 -4.55
N ASP A 285 -21.67 -15.29 -4.13
CA ASP A 285 -23.02 -15.02 -4.61
C ASP A 285 -23.08 -13.72 -5.44
N GLU A 286 -24.30 -13.35 -5.86
CA GLU A 286 -24.58 -12.13 -6.60
C GLU A 286 -24.10 -10.86 -5.87
N THR A 287 -24.10 -10.87 -4.54
CA THR A 287 -23.57 -9.76 -3.73
C THR A 287 -22.09 -9.55 -3.98
N GLY A 288 -21.29 -10.64 -3.98
CA GLY A 288 -19.87 -10.60 -4.27
C GLY A 288 -19.57 -10.12 -5.69
N ASP A 289 -20.39 -10.52 -6.65
CA ASP A 289 -20.27 -10.06 -8.04
C ASP A 289 -20.63 -8.57 -8.16
N THR A 290 -21.70 -8.12 -7.52
CA THR A 290 -22.10 -6.71 -7.48
C THR A 290 -21.00 -5.83 -6.90
N LEU A 291 -20.42 -6.20 -5.75
CA LEU A 291 -19.29 -5.48 -5.13
C LEU A 291 -18.08 -5.38 -6.09
N ARG A 292 -17.81 -6.44 -6.85
CA ARG A 292 -16.72 -6.48 -7.82
C ARG A 292 -16.98 -5.57 -9.01
N GLU A 293 -18.18 -5.60 -9.58
CA GLU A 293 -18.56 -4.84 -10.76
C GLU A 293 -18.68 -3.35 -10.45
N VAL A 294 -19.48 -2.99 -9.45
CA VAL A 294 -19.67 -1.58 -9.04
C VAL A 294 -18.38 -0.99 -8.50
N GLY A 295 -17.65 -1.75 -7.69
CA GLY A 295 -16.36 -1.33 -7.14
C GLY A 295 -15.20 -1.34 -8.15
N HIS A 296 -15.39 -1.82 -9.39
CA HIS A 296 -14.32 -2.02 -10.37
C HIS A 296 -13.13 -2.78 -9.77
N GLU A 297 -13.43 -3.89 -9.06
CA GLU A 297 -12.44 -4.65 -8.31
C GLU A 297 -11.65 -5.62 -9.21
N TYR A 298 -10.78 -5.01 -10.02
CA TYR A 298 -9.85 -5.68 -10.92
C TYR A 298 -8.43 -5.20 -10.65
N GLY A 299 -7.46 -6.10 -10.75
CA GLY A 299 -6.05 -5.77 -10.50
C GLY A 299 -5.53 -4.74 -11.50
N ALA A 300 -5.04 -3.60 -11.03
CA ALA A 300 -4.55 -2.51 -11.88
C ALA A 300 -3.42 -2.92 -12.83
N VAL A 301 -2.65 -3.96 -12.47
CA VAL A 301 -1.49 -4.44 -13.24
C VAL A 301 -1.80 -5.73 -14.01
N THR A 302 -2.58 -6.63 -13.41
CA THR A 302 -2.81 -7.98 -13.94
C THR A 302 -4.21 -8.18 -14.51
N GLY A 303 -5.12 -7.24 -14.30
CA GLY A 303 -6.54 -7.38 -14.66
C GLY A 303 -7.28 -8.51 -13.93
N ARG A 304 -6.65 -9.18 -12.95
CA ARG A 304 -7.28 -10.27 -12.19
C ARG A 304 -8.47 -9.76 -11.37
N ASN A 305 -9.55 -10.53 -11.36
CA ASN A 305 -10.67 -10.31 -10.46
C ASN A 305 -10.18 -10.33 -9.00
N ARG A 306 -10.58 -9.33 -8.22
CA ARG A 306 -10.41 -9.37 -6.77
C ARG A 306 -11.54 -10.19 -6.16
N ARG A 307 -11.22 -10.93 -5.13
CA ARG A 307 -12.18 -11.61 -4.26
C ARG A 307 -12.84 -10.53 -3.41
N CYS A 308 -14.14 -10.52 -3.29
CA CYS A 308 -14.91 -9.48 -2.58
C CYS A 308 -15.70 -10.09 -1.43
N GLY A 309 -15.90 -9.31 -0.39
CA GLY A 309 -16.67 -9.68 0.79
C GLY A 309 -17.10 -8.46 1.60
N TRP A 310 -17.95 -8.68 2.59
CA TRP A 310 -18.37 -7.64 3.51
C TRP A 310 -17.19 -7.14 4.34
N VAL A 311 -17.34 -5.96 4.98
CA VAL A 311 -16.32 -5.40 5.86
C VAL A 311 -15.98 -6.37 6.98
N ASP A 312 -14.70 -6.52 7.28
CA ASP A 312 -14.17 -7.47 8.26
C ASP A 312 -13.63 -6.73 9.48
N LEU A 313 -14.44 -6.63 10.52
CA LEU A 313 -14.06 -5.90 11.73
C LEU A 313 -13.05 -6.67 12.57
N VAL A 314 -12.97 -7.99 12.48
CA VAL A 314 -11.95 -8.78 13.19
C VAL A 314 -10.57 -8.42 12.65
N ALA A 315 -10.42 -8.42 11.32
CA ALA A 315 -9.18 -8.03 10.66
C ALA A 315 -8.84 -6.55 10.91
N LEU A 316 -9.84 -5.66 10.90
CA LEU A 316 -9.65 -4.22 11.15
C LEU A 316 -9.21 -3.93 12.59
N LYS A 317 -9.86 -4.52 13.60
CA LYS A 317 -9.48 -4.38 15.03
C LYS A 317 -8.03 -4.83 15.24
N TYR A 318 -7.67 -5.98 14.68
CA TYR A 318 -6.30 -6.47 14.74
C TYR A 318 -5.31 -5.51 14.09
N ALA A 319 -5.61 -5.03 12.89
CA ALA A 319 -4.73 -4.11 12.17
C ALA A 319 -4.59 -2.76 12.89
N ILE A 320 -5.66 -2.23 13.47
CA ILE A 320 -5.64 -1.01 14.29
C ILE A 320 -4.70 -1.18 15.48
N MET A 321 -4.83 -2.28 16.20
CA MET A 321 -3.98 -2.61 17.35
C MET A 321 -2.49 -2.71 16.96
N ILE A 322 -2.17 -3.49 15.91
CA ILE A 322 -0.78 -3.71 15.47
C ILE A 322 -0.10 -2.41 15.02
N ASN A 323 -0.84 -1.54 14.36
CA ASN A 323 -0.30 -0.30 13.81
C ASN A 323 -0.36 0.88 14.77
N GLY A 324 -1.17 0.80 15.84
CA GLY A 324 -1.49 1.97 16.65
C GLY A 324 -2.19 3.05 15.81
N VAL A 325 -3.20 2.64 15.02
CA VAL A 325 -3.96 3.56 14.16
C VAL A 325 -4.63 4.62 15.01
N THR A 326 -4.43 5.88 14.64
CA THR A 326 -5.00 7.03 15.34
C THR A 326 -6.28 7.54 14.67
N GLN A 327 -6.38 7.36 13.37
CA GLN A 327 -7.51 7.82 12.55
C GLN A 327 -7.75 6.86 11.39
N LEU A 328 -9.01 6.69 11.01
CA LEU A 328 -9.45 5.84 9.91
C LEU A 328 -9.89 6.67 8.71
N ILE A 329 -9.60 6.14 7.53
CA ILE A 329 -10.04 6.68 6.25
C ILE A 329 -10.82 5.59 5.53
N MET A 330 -12.13 5.79 5.37
CA MET A 330 -13.01 4.83 4.70
C MET A 330 -13.17 5.18 3.23
N MET A 331 -12.82 4.24 2.37
CA MET A 331 -12.84 4.37 0.93
C MET A 331 -14.03 3.63 0.31
N LYS A 332 -14.47 4.12 -0.85
CA LYS A 332 -15.47 3.43 -1.69
C LYS A 332 -16.81 3.18 -1.00
N SER A 333 -17.28 4.14 -0.23
CA SER A 333 -18.59 4.05 0.43
C SER A 333 -19.74 4.02 -0.56
N ASP A 334 -19.57 4.69 -1.71
CA ASP A 334 -20.47 4.71 -2.86
C ASP A 334 -20.75 3.32 -3.46
N VAL A 335 -19.86 2.37 -3.30
CA VAL A 335 -20.05 1.00 -3.80
C VAL A 335 -21.15 0.24 -3.06
N LEU A 336 -21.50 0.69 -1.85
CA LEU A 336 -22.58 0.11 -1.06
C LEU A 336 -23.95 0.76 -1.33
N ASP A 337 -24.02 1.74 -2.22
CA ASP A 337 -25.29 2.36 -2.62
C ASP A 337 -26.25 1.32 -3.23
N GLY A 338 -27.53 1.42 -2.88
CA GLY A 338 -28.54 0.53 -3.41
C GLY A 338 -28.76 -0.79 -2.69
N PHE A 339 -27.90 -1.20 -1.76
CA PHE A 339 -28.16 -2.37 -0.93
C PHE A 339 -29.29 -2.11 0.08
N ASP A 340 -30.18 -3.08 0.29
CA ASP A 340 -31.21 -3.03 1.34
C ASP A 340 -30.62 -3.31 2.73
N THR A 341 -29.66 -4.24 2.76
CA THR A 341 -28.97 -4.68 3.98
C THR A 341 -27.49 -4.77 3.72
N ILE A 342 -26.71 -4.19 4.62
CA ILE A 342 -25.25 -4.24 4.65
C ILE A 342 -24.85 -5.14 5.82
N LYS A 343 -23.81 -5.95 5.64
CA LYS A 343 -23.30 -6.83 6.69
C LYS A 343 -21.90 -6.44 7.11
N ALA A 344 -21.61 -6.57 8.39
CA ALA A 344 -20.28 -6.43 8.94
C ALA A 344 -19.89 -7.70 9.70
N CYS A 345 -18.71 -8.25 9.40
CA CYS A 345 -18.19 -9.40 10.14
C CYS A 345 -17.67 -8.94 11.50
N VAL A 346 -18.33 -9.37 12.58
CA VAL A 346 -18.02 -8.97 13.96
C VAL A 346 -17.23 -10.02 14.71
N ALA A 347 -17.25 -11.28 14.26
CA ALA A 347 -16.50 -12.39 14.84
C ALA A 347 -16.24 -13.46 13.78
N TYR A 348 -15.30 -14.36 14.05
CA TYR A 348 -15.11 -15.58 13.30
C TYR A 348 -15.64 -16.79 14.10
N LYS A 349 -16.06 -17.81 13.38
CA LYS A 349 -16.44 -19.11 13.95
C LYS A 349 -15.60 -20.21 13.33
N LYS A 350 -14.96 -21.05 14.17
CA LYS A 350 -14.21 -22.23 13.72
C LYS A 350 -14.45 -23.37 14.71
N ASP A 351 -14.79 -24.55 14.21
CA ASP A 351 -15.05 -25.75 15.02
C ASP A 351 -16.07 -25.53 16.16
N GLY A 352 -17.08 -24.69 15.90
CA GLY A 352 -18.13 -24.34 16.87
C GLY A 352 -17.75 -23.23 17.87
N VAL A 353 -16.51 -22.79 17.90
CA VAL A 353 -16.02 -21.70 18.75
C VAL A 353 -16.13 -20.37 18.04
N VAL A 354 -16.73 -19.37 18.69
CA VAL A 354 -16.80 -17.99 18.21
C VAL A 354 -15.63 -17.18 18.80
N MET A 355 -14.94 -16.43 17.96
CA MET A 355 -13.76 -15.64 18.32
C MET A 355 -13.96 -14.20 17.80
N GLU A 356 -13.80 -13.23 18.67
CA GLU A 356 -13.82 -11.80 18.31
C GLU A 356 -12.42 -11.28 17.98
N ASP A 357 -11.39 -11.91 18.51
CA ASP A 357 -10.00 -11.64 18.21
C ASP A 357 -9.51 -12.43 17.00
N MET A 358 -8.50 -11.86 16.31
CA MET A 358 -7.85 -12.50 15.17
C MET A 358 -7.15 -13.80 15.57
N PRO A 359 -7.56 -14.96 15.08
CA PRO A 359 -6.90 -16.22 15.39
C PRO A 359 -5.56 -16.33 14.66
N PHE A 360 -4.64 -17.15 15.20
CA PHE A 360 -3.38 -17.45 14.54
C PHE A 360 -3.57 -18.04 13.14
N GLU A 361 -4.55 -18.94 12.98
CA GLU A 361 -4.93 -19.52 11.69
C GLU A 361 -6.36 -19.13 11.32
N THR A 362 -6.48 -18.37 10.24
CA THR A 362 -7.77 -17.95 9.69
C THR A 362 -8.34 -18.92 8.65
N GLU A 363 -7.59 -19.93 8.24
CA GLU A 363 -8.06 -20.99 7.34
C GLU A 363 -9.22 -21.76 8.00
N GLY A 364 -10.32 -21.91 7.26
CA GLY A 364 -11.53 -22.59 7.75
C GLY A 364 -12.37 -21.78 8.74
N CYS A 365 -12.06 -20.51 8.98
CA CYS A 365 -12.93 -19.61 9.72
C CYS A 365 -14.13 -19.18 8.87
N GLU A 366 -15.30 -19.17 9.49
CA GLU A 366 -16.54 -18.64 8.94
C GLU A 366 -16.85 -17.28 9.56
N ALA A 367 -17.32 -16.32 8.76
CA ALA A 367 -17.70 -15.00 9.25
C ALA A 367 -19.01 -15.04 10.01
N VAL A 368 -19.07 -14.39 11.15
CA VAL A 368 -20.29 -14.09 11.92
C VAL A 368 -20.68 -12.65 11.65
N TYR A 369 -21.85 -12.45 11.05
CA TYR A 369 -22.27 -11.14 10.58
C TYR A 369 -23.28 -10.47 11.51
N LYS A 370 -23.13 -9.15 11.64
CA LYS A 370 -24.19 -8.23 12.07
C LYS A 370 -24.79 -7.58 10.83
N GLU A 371 -26.11 -7.55 10.75
CA GLU A 371 -26.85 -6.89 9.68
C GLU A 371 -27.21 -5.45 10.06
N LEU A 372 -27.08 -4.55 9.10
CA LEU A 372 -27.33 -3.12 9.23
C LEU A 372 -28.23 -2.67 8.07
N PRO A 373 -29.11 -1.68 8.28
CA PRO A 373 -29.84 -1.08 7.17
C PRO A 373 -28.90 -0.48 6.13
N GLY A 374 -29.17 -0.74 4.87
CA GLY A 374 -28.50 -0.06 3.77
C GLY A 374 -29.16 1.26 3.42
N TRP A 375 -28.68 1.91 2.37
CA TRP A 375 -29.23 3.16 1.83
C TRP A 375 -29.39 3.05 0.31
N LYS A 376 -30.26 3.91 -0.24
CA LYS A 376 -30.61 3.90 -1.68
C LYS A 376 -30.08 5.15 -2.40
N GLU A 377 -29.66 6.13 -1.64
CA GLU A 377 -29.15 7.38 -2.15
C GLU A 377 -27.76 7.19 -2.78
N ASP A 378 -27.51 7.92 -3.85
CA ASP A 378 -26.20 8.00 -4.50
C ASP A 378 -25.27 8.93 -3.70
N LEU A 379 -24.28 8.35 -3.04
CA LEU A 379 -23.31 9.08 -2.23
C LEU A 379 -22.30 9.86 -3.07
N SER A 380 -22.12 9.56 -4.35
CA SER A 380 -21.01 10.05 -5.18
C SER A 380 -20.91 11.58 -5.29
N HIS A 381 -21.98 12.30 -4.98
CA HIS A 381 -22.04 13.76 -4.98
C HIS A 381 -22.15 14.38 -3.58
N MET A 382 -22.13 13.58 -2.53
CA MET A 382 -22.28 14.02 -1.16
C MET A 382 -20.89 14.21 -0.51
N THR A 383 -20.45 15.44 -0.41
CA THR A 383 -19.14 15.80 0.19
C THR A 383 -19.27 16.46 1.56
N ASP A 384 -20.51 16.63 2.06
CA ASP A 384 -20.81 17.21 3.37
C ASP A 384 -21.64 16.22 4.17
N GLU A 385 -21.30 16.02 5.45
CA GLU A 385 -21.98 15.08 6.35
C GLU A 385 -23.47 15.38 6.50
N SER A 386 -23.89 16.64 6.40
CA SER A 386 -25.30 17.03 6.49
C SER A 386 -26.15 16.40 5.38
N GLN A 387 -25.55 16.07 4.24
CA GLN A 387 -26.21 15.47 3.08
C GLN A 387 -26.39 13.95 3.21
N PHE A 388 -25.62 13.31 4.10
CA PHE A 388 -25.60 11.86 4.20
C PHE A 388 -26.94 11.29 4.69
N PRO A 389 -27.42 10.18 4.09
CA PRO A 389 -28.56 9.44 4.59
C PRO A 389 -28.36 8.98 6.02
N GLN A 390 -29.44 8.92 6.81
CA GLN A 390 -29.34 8.50 8.20
C GLN A 390 -28.76 7.09 8.35
N ALA A 391 -29.13 6.16 7.48
CA ALA A 391 -28.58 4.80 7.50
C ALA A 391 -27.05 4.77 7.28
N PHE A 392 -26.51 5.65 6.43
CA PHE A 392 -25.06 5.77 6.22
C PHE A 392 -24.38 6.39 7.45
N LYS A 393 -24.98 7.41 8.08
CA LYS A 393 -24.46 7.96 9.36
C LYS A 393 -24.46 6.92 10.47
N ASP A 394 -25.49 6.09 10.55
CA ASP A 394 -25.58 5.02 11.53
C ASP A 394 -24.56 3.91 11.26
N TYR A 395 -24.28 3.63 9.99
CA TYR A 395 -23.20 2.71 9.59
C TYR A 395 -21.82 3.23 10.03
N ILE A 396 -21.51 4.50 9.79
CA ILE A 396 -20.24 5.12 10.23
C ILE A 396 -20.11 5.02 11.76
N ARG A 397 -21.13 5.44 12.50
CA ARG A 397 -21.15 5.35 13.98
C ARG A 397 -20.96 3.94 14.51
N PHE A 398 -21.61 2.98 13.85
CA PHE A 398 -21.43 1.57 14.19
C PHE A 398 -19.97 1.14 14.01
N LEU A 399 -19.35 1.47 12.87
CA LEU A 399 -17.95 1.16 12.63
C LEU A 399 -17.02 1.81 13.65
N GLU A 400 -17.19 3.10 13.93
CA GLU A 400 -16.38 3.82 14.92
C GLU A 400 -16.52 3.23 16.32
N THR A 401 -17.75 2.84 16.71
CA THR A 401 -18.02 2.21 18.00
C THR A 401 -17.32 0.85 18.10
N GLU A 402 -17.44 0.02 17.08
CA GLU A 402 -16.82 -1.31 17.08
C GLU A 402 -15.29 -1.26 16.97
N LEU A 403 -14.75 -0.28 16.24
CA LEU A 403 -13.32 -0.14 16.00
C LEU A 403 -12.60 0.74 17.04
N GLU A 404 -13.36 1.41 17.91
CA GLU A 404 -12.84 2.35 18.92
C GLU A 404 -11.88 3.39 18.34
N THR A 405 -12.06 3.75 17.06
CA THR A 405 -11.18 4.63 16.31
C THR A 405 -12.01 5.52 15.38
N PRO A 406 -11.80 6.84 15.36
CA PRO A 406 -12.60 7.75 14.56
C PRO A 406 -12.35 7.58 13.06
N ILE A 407 -13.42 7.63 12.26
CA ILE A 407 -13.37 7.75 10.80
C ILE A 407 -13.40 9.23 10.44
N THR A 408 -12.25 9.81 10.13
CA THR A 408 -12.12 11.26 9.90
C THR A 408 -12.28 11.65 8.44
N ILE A 409 -12.10 10.71 7.51
CA ILE A 409 -12.20 10.96 6.07
C ILE A 409 -12.98 9.84 5.40
N LEU A 410 -13.89 10.26 4.51
CA LEU A 410 -14.68 9.38 3.64
C LEU A 410 -14.37 9.65 2.18
N SER A 411 -14.27 8.59 1.39
CA SER A 411 -14.22 8.68 -0.06
C SER A 411 -15.47 8.07 -0.66
N VAL A 412 -16.20 8.90 -1.41
CA VAL A 412 -17.48 8.58 -2.04
C VAL A 412 -17.37 8.49 -3.58
N GLY A 413 -16.17 8.27 -4.09
CA GLY A 413 -15.92 8.11 -5.52
C GLY A 413 -14.43 8.13 -5.86
N PRO A 414 -14.06 7.96 -7.16
CA PRO A 414 -12.67 7.83 -7.60
C PRO A 414 -11.90 9.15 -7.67
N ASP A 415 -12.58 10.29 -7.88
CA ASP A 415 -11.95 11.60 -8.02
C ASP A 415 -11.48 12.16 -6.66
N ARG A 416 -10.41 12.99 -6.68
CA ARG A 416 -9.91 13.64 -5.46
C ARG A 416 -10.96 14.53 -4.79
N ALA A 417 -11.83 15.19 -5.57
CA ALA A 417 -12.90 16.05 -5.07
C ALA A 417 -14.01 15.26 -4.35
N GLN A 418 -14.11 13.94 -4.59
CA GLN A 418 -15.07 13.05 -3.95
C GLN A 418 -14.51 12.52 -2.62
N THR A 419 -14.03 13.44 -1.79
CA THR A 419 -13.48 13.15 -0.47
C THR A 419 -14.12 14.11 0.53
N SER A 420 -14.71 13.58 1.60
CA SER A 420 -15.40 14.32 2.64
C SER A 420 -14.66 14.17 3.97
N ASN A 421 -14.56 15.27 4.72
CA ASN A 421 -14.14 15.24 6.11
C ASN A 421 -15.36 14.92 6.98
N VAL A 422 -15.21 13.99 7.89
CA VAL A 422 -16.22 13.67 8.91
C VAL A 422 -15.65 14.10 10.26
N TYR A 423 -16.41 14.91 10.98
CA TYR A 423 -16.05 15.26 12.34
C TYR A 423 -16.63 14.19 13.27
N GLY A 424 -15.78 13.30 13.76
CA GLY A 424 -16.15 12.36 14.81
C GLY A 424 -16.60 13.07 16.07
N VAL A 425 -17.47 12.43 16.81
CA VAL A 425 -18.19 12.86 18.00
C VAL A 425 -17.29 13.56 19.02
N GLU A 426 -17.76 14.76 19.47
CA GLU A 426 -17.34 15.52 20.67
C GLU A 426 -15.86 15.93 20.80
N GLU A 427 -15.64 17.21 20.49
CA GLU A 427 -14.46 18.05 20.62
C GLU A 427 -13.26 17.69 19.70
N PRO A 428 -12.85 18.62 18.84
CA PRO A 428 -11.67 18.44 18.03
C PRO A 428 -10.45 18.43 18.94
N HIS A 429 -9.74 17.31 18.98
CA HIS A 429 -8.36 17.38 19.41
C HIS A 429 -7.62 18.39 18.52
N GLU A 430 -6.77 19.25 19.05
CA GLU A 430 -6.05 20.33 18.35
C GLU A 430 -5.19 19.87 17.14
N CYS A 431 -5.37 18.65 16.68
CA CYS A 431 -4.58 17.99 15.65
C CYS A 431 -5.35 17.63 14.36
N TYR A 432 -6.63 18.01 14.22
CA TYR A 432 -7.38 17.71 12.99
C TYR A 432 -6.94 18.64 11.86
N MET A 433 -6.36 18.08 10.82
CA MET A 433 -6.18 18.79 9.57
C MET A 433 -7.54 18.95 8.89
N THR A 434 -8.08 20.16 8.94
CA THR A 434 -9.29 20.51 8.19
C THR A 434 -8.93 20.67 6.71
N TYR A 435 -9.23 19.66 5.90
CA TYR A 435 -9.20 19.78 4.46
C TYR A 435 -10.50 20.43 3.99
N THR A 436 -10.50 21.73 3.83
CA THR A 436 -11.59 22.42 3.16
C THR A 436 -11.29 22.54 1.68
N THR A 437 -12.26 22.17 0.84
CA THR A 437 -12.24 22.32 -0.64
C THR A 437 -12.02 23.77 -1.10
N GLU A 438 -12.07 24.75 -0.21
CA GLU A 438 -11.88 26.18 -0.54
C GLU A 438 -10.45 26.59 -0.93
N ARG A 439 -9.45 25.70 -0.80
CA ARG A 439 -8.05 26.00 -1.19
C ARG A 439 -7.61 25.45 -2.53
N ALA A 440 -8.47 24.78 -3.27
CA ALA A 440 -8.14 24.29 -4.61
C ALA A 440 -8.19 25.36 -5.72
N GLU A 441 -8.60 26.60 -5.39
CA GLU A 441 -8.73 27.70 -6.34
C GLU A 441 -7.69 28.84 -6.17
N LYS A 442 -6.51 28.56 -5.61
CA LYS A 442 -5.42 29.57 -5.60
C LYS A 442 -4.11 29.01 -6.11
#